data_6ecb8b43a77643348b8d368b7842f815
#
_entry.id   6ecb8b43a77643348b8d368b7842f815
#
_cell.length_a   1.000
_cell.length_b   1.000
_cell.length_c   1.000
_cell.angle_alpha   90.00
_cell.angle_beta   90.00
_cell.angle_gamma   90.00
#
_symmetry.space_group_name_H-M   'P 1'
#
loop_
_entity.id
_entity.type
_entity.pdbx_description
1 polymer ?
#
loop_
_entity_poly.entity_id
_entity_poly.type
_entity_poly.pdbx_seq_one_letter_code
_entity_poly.pdbx_strand_id
1 'polypeptide(L)'
;MAARIRLEDSREQARLLEDAILAAKQRYSSADQQSLSAYLSSLIEELNNVRARIDAELGIEKVRDDAASLWVRLRGGRVGEGRAPAHAVGKVIEAIQKGTRQAAAFIESGTAVLHYVPKEIRNEASLDILAFAPGSARIAVAPSIPQLRVDKPYPLADMGLRQLVRVAHWAQSDESDEELDGIISDPTARRQTLSRIRDIAPSGQGDYTELQFSGLVVGQVLQSDSVLVTPRAYRHASDFLERRLEEAVTLGGRLVAIDVEKPRFHLRYKRSRIRCDFTRNLLDTAKSMIDTFVEVAGTGLFRRAAELPHRIEVTRLRRLAPEEIVRLR
;
A
#
# COMPACT_ATOMS: atom_id res chain seq x y z
N MET A 1 -39.59 16.50 1.01
CA MET A 1 -40.15 16.02 -0.26
C MET A 1 -39.54 16.72 -1.46
N ALA A 2 -39.53 18.04 -1.56
CA ALA A 2 -38.97 18.80 -2.70
C ALA A 2 -37.45 18.59 -2.94
N ALA A 3 -36.61 18.44 -1.91
CA ALA A 3 -35.18 18.17 -2.05
C ALA A 3 -34.90 16.77 -2.62
N ARG A 4 -35.70 15.76 -2.23
CA ARG A 4 -35.58 14.40 -2.75
C ARG A 4 -35.91 14.30 -4.24
N ILE A 5 -36.93 15.05 -4.69
CA ILE A 5 -37.32 15.10 -6.10
C ILE A 5 -36.20 15.76 -6.91
N ARG A 6 -35.63 16.86 -6.44
CA ARG A 6 -34.50 17.54 -7.12
C ARG A 6 -33.27 16.64 -7.24
N LEU A 7 -32.95 15.87 -6.23
CA LEU A 7 -31.83 14.94 -6.25
C LEU A 7 -32.05 13.80 -7.26
N GLU A 8 -33.26 13.27 -7.35
CA GLU A 8 -33.62 12.24 -8.34
C GLU A 8 -33.51 12.79 -9.76
N ASP A 9 -34.01 14.01 -10.02
CA ASP A 9 -33.92 14.70 -11.32
C ASP A 9 -32.44 14.94 -11.71
N SER A 10 -31.62 15.41 -10.78
CA SER A 10 -30.17 15.64 -11.03
C SER A 10 -29.43 14.33 -11.32
N ARG A 11 -29.79 13.24 -10.67
CA ARG A 11 -29.20 11.91 -10.95
C ARG A 11 -29.60 11.37 -12.32
N GLU A 12 -30.83 11.56 -12.71
CA GLU A 12 -31.32 11.17 -14.04
C GLU A 12 -30.63 12.00 -15.14
N GLN A 13 -30.48 13.31 -14.93
CA GLN A 13 -29.74 14.18 -15.84
C GLN A 13 -28.25 13.74 -15.98
N ALA A 14 -27.60 13.40 -14.89
CA ALA A 14 -26.22 12.90 -14.93
C ALA A 14 -26.10 11.61 -15.75
N ARG A 15 -27.05 10.68 -15.59
CA ARG A 15 -27.09 9.42 -16.35
C ARG A 15 -27.29 9.67 -17.85
N LEU A 16 -28.21 10.55 -18.23
CA LEU A 16 -28.43 10.91 -19.63
C LEU A 16 -27.18 11.53 -20.28
N LEU A 17 -26.43 12.35 -19.55
CA LEU A 17 -25.17 12.91 -20.02
C LEU A 17 -24.07 11.86 -20.16
N GLU A 18 -23.97 10.91 -19.25
CA GLU A 18 -23.05 9.76 -19.35
C GLU A 18 -23.35 8.89 -20.57
N ASP A 19 -24.62 8.59 -20.81
CA ASP A 19 -25.06 7.83 -21.99
C ASP A 19 -24.79 8.61 -23.29
N ALA A 20 -24.99 9.93 -23.31
CA ALA A 20 -24.67 10.80 -24.45
C ALA A 20 -23.16 10.82 -24.76
N ILE A 21 -22.31 10.90 -23.73
CA ILE A 21 -20.84 10.83 -23.87
C ILE A 21 -20.43 9.49 -24.46
N LEU A 22 -21.00 8.39 -23.97
CA LEU A 22 -20.71 7.04 -24.46
C LEU A 22 -21.14 6.88 -25.92
N ALA A 23 -22.34 7.33 -26.27
CA ALA A 23 -22.87 7.29 -27.63
C ALA A 23 -22.05 8.16 -28.60
N ALA A 24 -21.60 9.35 -28.15
CA ALA A 24 -20.73 10.21 -28.96
C ALA A 24 -19.38 9.52 -29.25
N LYS A 25 -18.74 8.91 -28.24
CA LYS A 25 -17.49 8.15 -28.44
C LYS A 25 -17.64 6.98 -29.41
N GLN A 26 -18.78 6.30 -29.40
CA GLN A 26 -19.03 5.16 -30.29
C GLN A 26 -19.31 5.59 -31.74
N ARG A 27 -20.05 6.68 -31.95
CA ARG A 27 -20.46 7.13 -33.29
C ARG A 27 -19.33 7.82 -34.07
N TYR A 28 -18.41 8.47 -33.40
CA TYR A 28 -17.41 9.34 -34.04
C TYR A 28 -16.01 8.73 -34.07
N SER A 29 -15.88 7.41 -34.07
CA SER A 29 -14.57 6.75 -34.11
C SER A 29 -13.74 7.05 -35.38
N SER A 30 -14.28 7.74 -36.39
CA SER A 30 -13.62 7.97 -37.68
C SER A 30 -13.77 9.37 -38.32
N ALA A 31 -14.47 10.33 -37.72
CA ALA A 31 -14.67 11.64 -38.34
C ALA A 31 -14.27 12.79 -37.40
N ASP A 32 -13.59 13.78 -37.93
CA ASP A 32 -13.23 15.08 -37.34
C ASP A 32 -12.99 15.11 -35.82
N GLN A 33 -11.79 14.72 -35.44
CA GLN A 33 -11.37 14.67 -34.03
C GLN A 33 -11.51 15.98 -33.27
N GLN A 34 -11.44 17.13 -33.97
CA GLN A 34 -11.48 18.43 -33.33
C GLN A 34 -12.91 18.82 -32.90
N SER A 35 -13.91 18.61 -33.78
CA SER A 35 -15.32 18.84 -33.45
C SER A 35 -15.86 17.89 -32.41
N LEU A 36 -15.41 16.62 -32.45
CA LEU A 36 -15.73 15.64 -31.43
C LEU A 36 -15.14 16.00 -30.06
N SER A 37 -13.88 16.46 -30.02
CA SER A 37 -13.23 16.90 -28.80
C SER A 37 -13.95 18.07 -28.14
N ALA A 38 -14.34 19.07 -28.91
CA ALA A 38 -15.11 20.22 -28.41
C ALA A 38 -16.48 19.78 -27.84
N TYR A 39 -17.20 18.92 -28.58
CA TYR A 39 -18.51 18.42 -28.16
C TYR A 39 -18.40 17.55 -26.88
N LEU A 40 -17.44 16.67 -26.82
CA LEU A 40 -17.20 15.85 -25.61
C LEU A 40 -16.79 16.71 -24.41
N SER A 41 -15.98 17.74 -24.64
CA SER A 41 -15.59 18.68 -23.57
C SER A 41 -16.81 19.42 -22.99
N SER A 42 -17.73 19.87 -23.83
CA SER A 42 -18.97 20.50 -23.39
C SER A 42 -19.86 19.56 -22.58
N LEU A 43 -20.05 18.30 -23.05
CA LEU A 43 -20.83 17.30 -22.30
C LEU A 43 -20.19 16.93 -20.96
N ILE A 44 -18.87 16.84 -20.91
CA ILE A 44 -18.13 16.56 -19.68
C ILE A 44 -18.24 17.71 -18.69
N GLU A 45 -18.18 18.96 -19.17
CA GLU A 45 -18.36 20.14 -18.34
C GLU A 45 -19.76 20.18 -17.73
N GLU A 46 -20.80 19.94 -18.54
CA GLU A 46 -22.18 19.89 -18.07
C GLU A 46 -22.40 18.75 -17.06
N LEU A 47 -21.85 17.56 -17.30
CA LEU A 47 -21.89 16.45 -16.36
C LEU A 47 -21.21 16.81 -15.04
N ASN A 48 -20.07 17.49 -15.06
CA ASN A 48 -19.39 17.96 -13.86
C ASN A 48 -20.22 18.98 -13.07
N ASN A 49 -20.94 19.88 -13.77
CA ASN A 49 -21.85 20.84 -13.15
C ASN A 49 -23.06 20.16 -12.49
N VAL A 50 -23.64 19.15 -13.15
CA VAL A 50 -24.74 18.36 -12.57
C VAL A 50 -24.25 17.58 -11.33
N ARG A 51 -23.08 16.96 -11.39
CA ARG A 51 -22.48 16.26 -10.26
C ARG A 51 -22.19 17.20 -9.10
N ALA A 52 -21.68 18.42 -9.37
CA ALA A 52 -21.46 19.43 -8.32
C ALA A 52 -22.77 19.86 -7.62
N ARG A 53 -23.90 19.89 -8.36
CA ARG A 53 -25.22 20.13 -7.75
C ARG A 53 -25.68 18.97 -6.87
N ILE A 54 -25.50 17.74 -7.33
CA ILE A 54 -25.78 16.53 -6.54
C ILE A 54 -24.97 16.55 -5.23
N ASP A 55 -23.68 16.86 -5.31
CA ASP A 55 -22.79 16.94 -4.14
C ASP A 55 -23.26 18.01 -3.15
N ALA A 56 -23.64 19.19 -3.64
CA ALA A 56 -24.16 20.28 -2.80
C ALA A 56 -25.50 19.89 -2.13
N GLU A 57 -26.40 19.21 -2.85
CA GLU A 57 -27.70 18.77 -2.32
C GLU A 57 -27.56 17.63 -1.29
N LEU A 58 -26.51 16.81 -1.41
CA LEU A 58 -26.17 15.76 -0.45
C LEU A 58 -25.38 16.29 0.76
N GLY A 59 -25.03 17.59 0.77
CA GLY A 59 -24.18 18.18 1.81
C GLY A 59 -22.75 17.60 1.80
N ILE A 60 -22.32 17.05 0.66
CA ILE A 60 -20.97 16.56 0.48
C ILE A 60 -20.09 17.79 0.28
N GLU A 61 -19.42 18.23 1.34
CA GLU A 61 -18.34 19.20 1.19
C GLU A 61 -17.31 18.65 0.19
N LYS A 62 -17.06 19.40 -0.89
CA LYS A 62 -15.96 19.08 -1.79
C LYS A 62 -14.67 19.13 -0.98
N VAL A 63 -14.14 17.96 -0.61
CA VAL A 63 -12.75 17.90 -0.17
C VAL A 63 -11.92 18.42 -1.34
N ARG A 64 -11.23 19.54 -1.12
CA ARG A 64 -10.34 20.11 -2.11
C ARG A 64 -9.34 19.05 -2.50
N ASP A 65 -9.07 18.87 -3.79
CA ASP A 65 -8.12 17.86 -4.28
C ASP A 65 -6.72 18.05 -3.63
N ASP A 66 -6.41 19.27 -3.18
CA ASP A 66 -5.19 19.62 -2.45
C ASP A 66 -5.21 19.24 -0.95
N ALA A 67 -6.36 18.91 -0.38
CA ALA A 67 -6.45 18.48 1.03
C ALA A 67 -6.20 16.98 1.22
N ALA A 68 -6.31 16.18 0.17
CA ALA A 68 -6.07 14.74 0.23
C ALA A 68 -4.62 14.41 -0.13
N SER A 69 -3.91 13.72 0.76
CA SER A 69 -2.58 13.19 0.45
C SER A 69 -2.65 12.14 -0.67
N LEU A 70 -3.67 11.30 -0.64
CA LEU A 70 -3.90 10.25 -1.64
C LEU A 70 -5.38 10.09 -1.95
N TRP A 71 -5.70 10.09 -3.23
CA TRP A 71 -6.97 9.62 -3.76
C TRP A 71 -6.85 8.17 -4.23
N VAL A 72 -7.78 7.35 -3.80
CA VAL A 72 -7.89 5.93 -4.18
C VAL A 72 -9.20 5.74 -4.94
N ARG A 73 -9.13 5.28 -6.18
CA ARG A 73 -10.31 5.04 -7.03
C ARG A 73 -10.37 3.60 -7.50
N LEU A 74 -11.48 2.93 -7.21
CA LEU A 74 -11.79 1.59 -7.70
C LEU A 74 -12.68 1.69 -8.94
N ARG A 75 -12.42 0.86 -9.96
CA ARG A 75 -13.20 0.81 -11.20
C ARG A 75 -13.41 -0.61 -11.69
N GLY A 76 -14.51 -0.79 -12.45
CA GLY A 76 -14.84 -2.03 -13.13
C GLY A 76 -15.27 -3.17 -12.21
N GLY A 77 -15.58 -4.33 -12.79
CA GLY A 77 -16.14 -5.45 -12.06
C GLY A 77 -17.51 -5.14 -11.46
N ARG A 78 -17.63 -5.25 -10.13
CA ARG A 78 -18.84 -4.91 -9.37
C ARG A 78 -18.90 -3.46 -8.89
N VAL A 79 -17.86 -2.67 -9.26
CA VAL A 79 -17.76 -1.25 -8.94
C VAL A 79 -18.25 -0.43 -10.11
N GLY A 80 -19.33 0.31 -9.92
CA GLY A 80 -19.91 1.18 -10.96
C GLY A 80 -21.03 2.04 -10.41
N GLU A 81 -21.43 3.09 -11.14
CA GLU A 81 -22.56 3.96 -10.84
C GLU A 81 -22.61 4.48 -9.38
N GLY A 82 -21.43 4.80 -8.81
CA GLY A 82 -21.34 5.25 -7.41
C GLY A 82 -21.49 4.15 -6.37
N ARG A 83 -21.44 2.88 -6.77
CA ARG A 83 -21.54 1.71 -5.88
C ARG A 83 -20.23 0.93 -5.88
N ALA A 84 -19.84 0.45 -4.72
CA ALA A 84 -18.77 -0.53 -4.56
C ALA A 84 -19.12 -1.48 -3.42
N PRO A 85 -18.73 -2.77 -3.52
CA PRO A 85 -18.88 -3.68 -2.40
C PRO A 85 -18.11 -3.16 -1.18
N ALA A 86 -18.77 -3.02 -0.04
CA ALA A 86 -18.17 -2.45 1.17
C ALA A 86 -16.91 -3.22 1.62
N HIS A 87 -16.91 -4.55 1.47
CA HIS A 87 -15.75 -5.37 1.81
C HIS A 87 -14.54 -5.11 0.89
N ALA A 88 -14.76 -4.80 -0.41
CA ALA A 88 -13.67 -4.46 -1.32
C ALA A 88 -13.04 -3.13 -0.95
N VAL A 89 -13.86 -2.12 -0.66
CA VAL A 89 -13.41 -0.81 -0.16
C VAL A 89 -12.65 -0.98 1.16
N GLY A 90 -13.24 -1.69 2.12
CA GLY A 90 -12.62 -1.94 3.43
C GLY A 90 -11.27 -2.63 3.31
N LYS A 91 -11.18 -3.69 2.48
CA LYS A 91 -9.92 -4.41 2.21
C LYS A 91 -8.83 -3.49 1.66
N VAL A 92 -9.16 -2.63 0.69
CA VAL A 92 -8.19 -1.72 0.08
C VAL A 92 -7.70 -0.70 1.11
N ILE A 93 -8.61 -0.06 1.85
CA ILE A 93 -8.24 0.94 2.86
C ILE A 93 -7.42 0.32 4.00
N GLU A 94 -7.81 -0.86 4.49
CA GLU A 94 -7.06 -1.59 5.52
C GLU A 94 -5.64 -1.93 5.04
N ALA A 95 -5.49 -2.40 3.81
CA ALA A 95 -4.17 -2.75 3.25
C ALA A 95 -3.30 -1.51 3.05
N ILE A 96 -3.86 -0.37 2.58
CA ILE A 96 -3.15 0.90 2.48
C ILE A 96 -2.71 1.36 3.87
N GLN A 97 -3.61 1.39 4.86
CA GLN A 97 -3.29 1.78 6.24
C GLN A 97 -2.19 0.89 6.84
N LYS A 98 -2.29 -0.43 6.65
CA LYS A 98 -1.30 -1.38 7.15
C LYS A 98 0.04 -1.20 6.43
N GLY A 99 0.04 -1.04 5.12
CA GLY A 99 1.24 -0.79 4.30
C GLY A 99 1.93 0.51 4.71
N THR A 100 1.17 1.60 4.86
CA THR A 100 1.66 2.90 5.33
C THR A 100 2.34 2.79 6.69
N ARG A 101 1.72 2.12 7.67
CA ARG A 101 2.28 1.91 9.01
C ARG A 101 3.54 1.05 8.99
N GLN A 102 3.59 0.00 8.18
CA GLN A 102 4.77 -0.85 8.03
C GLN A 102 5.93 -0.11 7.39
N ALA A 103 5.66 0.64 6.32
CA ALA A 103 6.65 1.49 5.65
C ALA A 103 7.16 2.59 6.58
N ALA A 104 6.28 3.28 7.30
CA ALA A 104 6.63 4.29 8.29
C ALA A 104 7.54 3.73 9.39
N ALA A 105 7.22 2.53 9.89
CA ALA A 105 8.03 1.87 10.90
C ALA A 105 9.41 1.48 10.39
N PHE A 106 9.51 1.02 9.15
CA PHE A 106 10.79 0.76 8.50
C PHE A 106 11.62 2.03 8.32
N ILE A 107 11.00 3.11 7.83
CA ILE A 107 11.67 4.41 7.64
C ILE A 107 12.18 4.97 8.98
N GLU A 108 11.43 4.76 10.07
CA GLU A 108 11.81 5.25 11.40
C GLU A 108 12.92 4.43 12.05
N SER A 109 12.85 3.11 11.96
CA SER A 109 13.74 2.19 12.69
C SER A 109 14.90 1.62 11.87
N GLY A 110 14.84 1.75 10.53
CA GLY A 110 15.78 1.09 9.61
C GLY A 110 15.62 -0.44 9.54
N THR A 111 14.63 -1.01 10.23
CA THR A 111 14.38 -2.46 10.27
C THR A 111 12.90 -2.78 10.03
N ALA A 112 12.65 -3.86 9.29
CA ALA A 112 11.28 -4.29 9.01
C ALA A 112 10.52 -4.67 10.28
N VAL A 113 9.32 -4.13 10.46
CA VAL A 113 8.45 -4.42 11.60
C VAL A 113 7.31 -5.33 11.16
N LEU A 114 7.35 -6.60 11.55
CA LEU A 114 6.55 -7.66 10.93
C LEU A 114 5.13 -7.83 11.45
N HIS A 115 4.88 -7.70 12.75
CA HIS A 115 3.55 -7.98 13.29
C HIS A 115 2.97 -6.86 14.15
N TYR A 116 3.81 -6.02 14.70
CA TYR A 116 3.35 -4.96 15.59
C TYR A 116 4.16 -3.69 15.35
N VAL A 117 3.50 -2.73 14.75
CA VAL A 117 4.03 -1.38 14.66
C VAL A 117 3.93 -0.73 16.06
N PRO A 118 5.00 -0.15 16.62
CA PRO A 118 4.95 0.57 17.89
C PRO A 118 3.77 1.54 17.95
N LYS A 119 3.18 1.73 19.14
CA LYS A 119 1.96 2.53 19.31
C LYS A 119 2.15 3.96 18.80
N GLU A 120 3.32 4.51 19.07
CA GLU A 120 3.73 5.86 18.66
C GLU A 120 3.70 6.00 17.15
N ILE A 121 4.42 5.12 16.44
CA ILE A 121 4.46 5.10 14.97
C ILE A 121 3.08 4.79 14.39
N ARG A 122 2.32 3.88 15.01
CA ARG A 122 0.98 3.53 14.56
C ARG A 122 0.03 4.73 14.62
N ASN A 123 0.17 5.58 15.62
CA ASN A 123 -0.61 6.81 15.75
C ASN A 123 -0.15 7.85 14.73
N GLU A 124 1.15 8.09 14.62
CA GLU A 124 1.74 9.04 13.67
C GLU A 124 1.51 8.66 12.19
N ALA A 125 1.46 7.35 11.89
CA ALA A 125 1.19 6.83 10.56
C ALA A 125 -0.28 6.42 10.34
N SER A 126 -1.21 6.98 11.12
CA SER A 126 -2.65 6.79 10.92
C SER A 126 -3.16 7.65 9.77
N LEU A 127 -4.13 7.10 9.04
CA LEU A 127 -4.81 7.77 7.95
C LEU A 127 -6.28 7.92 8.27
N ASP A 128 -6.83 9.08 7.98
CA ASP A 128 -8.26 9.35 8.02
C ASP A 128 -8.86 9.32 6.61
N ILE A 129 -10.11 8.91 6.53
CA ILE A 129 -10.90 9.04 5.30
C ILE A 129 -11.56 10.42 5.37
N LEU A 130 -11.19 11.28 4.42
CA LEU A 130 -11.73 12.64 4.35
C LEU A 130 -13.05 12.69 3.59
N ALA A 131 -13.18 11.92 2.53
CA ALA A 131 -14.37 11.91 1.69
C ALA A 131 -14.52 10.65 0.84
N PHE A 132 -15.76 10.45 0.39
CA PHE A 132 -16.12 9.53 -0.68
C PHE A 132 -16.70 10.38 -1.83
N ALA A 133 -16.13 10.29 -3.04
CA ALA A 133 -16.65 10.99 -4.19
C ALA A 133 -17.64 10.13 -4.98
N PRO A 134 -18.77 10.70 -5.46
CA PRO A 134 -19.76 9.99 -6.25
C PRO A 134 -19.24 9.52 -7.61
N GLY A 135 -19.94 8.60 -8.25
CA GLY A 135 -19.69 8.14 -9.62
C GLY A 135 -18.64 7.03 -9.80
N SER A 136 -17.86 6.77 -8.81
CA SER A 136 -16.95 5.60 -8.67
C SER A 136 -16.57 5.52 -7.19
N ALA A 137 -16.12 4.37 -6.70
CA ALA A 137 -15.57 4.32 -5.35
C ALA A 137 -14.24 5.08 -5.31
N ARG A 138 -14.31 6.41 -5.20
CA ARG A 138 -13.18 7.31 -5.05
C ARG A 138 -13.14 7.77 -3.59
N ILE A 139 -12.02 7.52 -2.93
CA ILE A 139 -11.83 7.72 -1.49
C ILE A 139 -10.63 8.64 -1.31
N ALA A 140 -10.82 9.72 -0.56
CA ALA A 140 -9.75 10.61 -0.15
C ALA A 140 -9.19 10.17 1.20
N VAL A 141 -7.88 10.01 1.29
CA VAL A 141 -7.17 9.73 2.54
C VAL A 141 -6.09 10.76 2.80
N ALA A 142 -5.90 11.09 4.08
CA ALA A 142 -4.84 11.97 4.56
C ALA A 142 -4.33 11.47 5.92
N PRO A 143 -3.15 11.91 6.39
CA PRO A 143 -2.70 11.69 7.74
C PRO A 143 -3.71 12.19 8.77
N SER A 144 -4.02 11.37 9.79
CA SER A 144 -5.00 11.70 10.84
C SER A 144 -4.58 12.93 11.66
N ILE A 145 -3.28 13.12 11.86
CA ILE A 145 -2.70 14.27 12.54
C ILE A 145 -1.46 14.66 11.75
N PRO A 146 -1.42 15.86 11.16
CA PRO A 146 -0.21 16.36 10.53
C PRO A 146 0.82 16.75 11.61
N GLN A 147 1.46 15.76 12.21
CA GLN A 147 2.58 16.00 13.13
C GLN A 147 3.83 16.23 12.29
N LEU A 148 4.15 17.50 12.09
CA LEU A 148 5.47 17.89 11.59
C LEU A 148 6.49 17.66 12.72
N ARG A 149 7.33 16.65 12.56
CA ARG A 149 8.51 16.49 13.40
C ARG A 149 9.60 17.42 12.89
N VAL A 150 10.27 18.11 13.82
CA VAL A 150 11.34 19.08 13.50
C VAL A 150 12.49 18.43 12.73
N ASP A 151 12.70 17.13 12.92
CA ASP A 151 13.77 16.31 12.32
C ASP A 151 13.38 15.68 10.97
N LYS A 152 12.11 15.82 10.53
CA LYS A 152 11.63 15.19 9.29
C LYS A 152 10.85 16.17 8.40
N PRO A 153 11.15 16.18 7.10
CA PRO A 153 10.54 17.13 6.16
C PRO A 153 9.06 16.85 5.88
N TYR A 154 8.58 15.64 6.21
CA TYR A 154 7.20 15.22 5.95
C TYR A 154 6.65 14.40 7.13
N PRO A 155 5.31 14.40 7.34
CA PRO A 155 4.65 13.49 8.26
C PRO A 155 5.01 12.03 7.96
N LEU A 156 5.13 11.21 9.00
CA LEU A 156 5.55 9.81 8.86
C LEU A 156 4.56 9.01 8.00
N ALA A 157 3.27 9.36 8.07
CA ALA A 157 2.23 8.78 7.22
C ALA A 157 2.45 9.08 5.73
N ASP A 158 2.81 10.31 5.38
CA ASP A 158 3.10 10.68 3.98
C ASP A 158 4.34 9.95 3.46
N MET A 159 5.38 9.79 4.28
CA MET A 159 6.57 9.03 3.91
C MET A 159 6.22 7.56 3.62
N GLY A 160 5.38 6.96 4.46
CA GLY A 160 4.88 5.59 4.24
C GLY A 160 4.01 5.45 2.99
N LEU A 161 3.12 6.44 2.73
CA LEU A 161 2.32 6.48 1.50
C LEU A 161 3.19 6.63 0.26
N ARG A 162 4.22 7.49 0.29
CA ARG A 162 5.18 7.66 -0.81
C ARG A 162 5.87 6.35 -1.17
N GLN A 163 6.32 5.61 -0.16
CA GLN A 163 6.94 4.30 -0.38
C GLN A 163 5.94 3.31 -1.00
N LEU A 164 4.70 3.27 -0.51
CA LEU A 164 3.64 2.40 -1.04
C LEU A 164 3.33 2.73 -2.52
N VAL A 165 3.22 4.02 -2.87
CA VAL A 165 2.97 4.50 -4.23
C VAL A 165 4.12 4.14 -5.17
N ARG A 166 5.39 4.31 -4.75
CA ARG A 166 6.56 3.90 -5.55
C ARG A 166 6.53 2.41 -5.87
N VAL A 167 6.26 1.57 -4.87
CA VAL A 167 6.19 0.12 -5.07
C VAL A 167 4.99 -0.27 -5.93
N ALA A 168 3.85 0.43 -5.83
CA ALA A 168 2.71 0.22 -6.71
C ALA A 168 3.04 0.58 -8.17
N HIS A 169 3.79 1.67 -8.38
CA HIS A 169 4.28 2.06 -9.69
C HIS A 169 5.23 1.01 -10.27
N TRP A 170 6.24 0.61 -9.50
CA TRP A 170 7.15 -0.46 -9.89
C TRP A 170 6.39 -1.75 -10.27
N ALA A 171 5.45 -2.18 -9.46
CA ALA A 171 4.66 -3.40 -9.74
C ALA A 171 3.85 -3.31 -11.04
N GLN A 172 3.50 -2.09 -11.48
CA GLN A 172 2.76 -1.83 -12.72
C GLN A 172 3.68 -1.62 -13.93
N SER A 173 4.94 -1.19 -13.73
CA SER A 173 5.94 -0.90 -14.77
C SER A 173 6.68 -2.15 -15.23
N ASP A 174 7.61 -1.97 -16.17
CA ASP A 174 8.61 -2.96 -16.60
C ASP A 174 9.98 -2.73 -15.93
N GLU A 175 9.99 -2.00 -14.81
CA GLU A 175 11.19 -1.72 -14.05
C GLU A 175 11.82 -2.99 -13.50
N SER A 176 13.16 -2.97 -13.35
CA SER A 176 13.92 -4.13 -12.91
C SER A 176 13.77 -4.40 -11.39
N ASP A 177 14.13 -5.60 -10.98
CA ASP A 177 14.15 -5.97 -9.55
C ASP A 177 15.17 -5.12 -8.76
N GLU A 178 16.27 -4.65 -9.41
CA GLU A 178 17.27 -3.77 -8.81
C GLU A 178 16.70 -2.38 -8.48
N GLU A 179 15.77 -1.88 -9.29
CA GLU A 179 15.08 -0.62 -8.99
C GLU A 179 14.21 -0.73 -7.76
N LEU A 180 13.51 -1.85 -7.59
CA LEU A 180 12.78 -2.13 -6.35
C LEU A 180 13.71 -2.26 -5.14
N ASP A 181 14.89 -2.90 -5.32
CA ASP A 181 15.91 -2.99 -4.27
C ASP A 181 16.42 -1.60 -3.89
N GLY A 182 16.48 -0.66 -4.85
CA GLY A 182 16.78 0.77 -4.62
C GLY A 182 15.68 1.53 -3.87
N ILE A 183 14.40 1.17 -4.07
CA ILE A 183 13.26 1.76 -3.34
C ILE A 183 13.24 1.26 -1.89
N ILE A 184 13.44 -0.04 -1.68
CA ILE A 184 13.44 -0.68 -0.35
C ILE A 184 14.60 -1.68 -0.28
N SER A 185 15.68 -1.29 0.38
CA SER A 185 16.88 -2.12 0.49
C SER A 185 16.69 -3.35 1.40
N ASP A 186 15.87 -3.24 2.46
CA ASP A 186 15.58 -4.37 3.36
C ASP A 186 14.60 -5.36 2.70
N PRO A 187 15.01 -6.63 2.50
CA PRO A 187 14.19 -7.62 1.81
C PRO A 187 12.88 -7.94 2.54
N THR A 188 12.86 -7.87 3.86
CA THR A 188 11.65 -8.14 4.65
C THR A 188 10.64 -7.01 4.50
N ALA A 189 11.09 -5.73 4.60
CA ALA A 189 10.23 -4.56 4.37
C ALA A 189 9.71 -4.53 2.93
N ARG A 190 10.56 -4.88 1.96
CA ARG A 190 10.20 -5.02 0.54
C ARG A 190 9.10 -6.04 0.33
N ARG A 191 9.26 -7.27 0.86
CA ARG A 191 8.24 -8.32 0.78
C ARG A 191 6.92 -7.92 1.45
N GLN A 192 6.99 -7.21 2.59
CA GLN A 192 5.80 -6.68 3.26
C GLN A 192 5.04 -5.71 2.38
N THR A 193 5.75 -4.70 1.82
CA THR A 193 5.12 -3.70 0.97
C THR A 193 4.54 -4.32 -0.29
N LEU A 194 5.27 -5.23 -0.96
CA LEU A 194 4.77 -5.98 -2.10
C LEU A 194 3.54 -6.83 -1.76
N SER A 195 3.53 -7.47 -0.60
CA SER A 195 2.36 -8.22 -0.14
C SER A 195 1.12 -7.30 -0.02
N ARG A 196 1.30 -6.06 0.47
CA ARG A 196 0.18 -5.07 0.52
C ARG A 196 -0.26 -4.65 -0.89
N ILE A 197 0.69 -4.40 -1.80
CA ILE A 197 0.34 -4.10 -3.20
C ILE A 197 -0.42 -5.26 -3.83
N ARG A 198 0.02 -6.50 -3.66
CA ARG A 198 -0.70 -7.69 -4.13
C ARG A 198 -2.11 -7.80 -3.54
N ASP A 199 -2.26 -7.48 -2.23
CA ASP A 199 -3.55 -7.56 -1.54
C ASP A 199 -4.58 -6.55 -2.10
N ILE A 200 -4.12 -5.39 -2.62
CA ILE A 200 -4.96 -4.35 -3.20
C ILE A 200 -5.00 -4.35 -4.72
N ALA A 201 -4.05 -4.99 -5.39
CA ALA A 201 -4.07 -5.07 -6.85
C ALA A 201 -5.21 -5.98 -7.32
N PRO A 202 -5.92 -5.62 -8.42
CA PRO A 202 -6.96 -6.47 -8.96
C PRO A 202 -6.39 -7.83 -9.39
N SER A 203 -7.01 -8.92 -8.98
CA SER A 203 -6.59 -10.28 -9.39
C SER A 203 -7.14 -10.70 -10.77
N GLY A 204 -7.97 -9.87 -11.39
CA GLY A 204 -8.67 -10.17 -12.65
C GLY A 204 -10.03 -10.86 -12.48
N GLN A 205 -10.32 -11.42 -11.30
CA GLN A 205 -11.61 -12.08 -10.97
C GLN A 205 -12.27 -11.45 -9.73
N GLY A 206 -11.79 -10.28 -9.30
CA GLY A 206 -12.26 -9.62 -8.08
C GLY A 206 -13.43 -8.67 -8.30
N ASP A 207 -13.78 -7.93 -7.25
CA ASP A 207 -14.86 -6.95 -7.26
C ASP A 207 -14.56 -5.71 -8.12
N TYR A 208 -13.30 -5.46 -8.46
CA TYR A 208 -12.85 -4.38 -9.32
C TYR A 208 -11.73 -4.86 -10.25
N THR A 209 -11.60 -4.20 -11.39
CA THR A 209 -10.59 -4.53 -12.41
C THR A 209 -9.44 -3.53 -12.46
N GLU A 210 -9.62 -2.34 -11.86
CA GLU A 210 -8.64 -1.28 -11.83
C GLU A 210 -8.66 -0.58 -10.46
N LEU A 211 -7.48 -0.21 -9.99
CA LEU A 211 -7.25 0.64 -8.84
C LEU A 211 -6.37 1.81 -9.29
N GLN A 212 -6.80 3.04 -9.05
CA GLN A 212 -6.04 4.23 -9.40
C GLN A 212 -5.65 4.99 -8.14
N PHE A 213 -4.38 5.35 -8.04
CA PHE A 213 -3.86 6.31 -7.07
C PHE A 213 -3.64 7.65 -7.75
N SER A 214 -4.02 8.76 -7.09
CA SER A 214 -3.77 10.13 -7.52
C SER A 214 -3.65 11.06 -6.31
N GLY A 215 -3.33 12.33 -6.51
CA GLY A 215 -3.20 13.33 -5.45
C GLY A 215 -1.76 13.72 -5.14
N LEU A 216 -1.57 14.48 -4.07
CA LEU A 216 -0.29 15.14 -3.72
C LEU A 216 0.89 14.17 -3.66
N VAL A 217 0.72 13.03 -2.99
CA VAL A 217 1.79 12.03 -2.83
C VAL A 217 2.23 11.48 -4.19
N VAL A 218 1.28 11.20 -5.10
CA VAL A 218 1.60 10.66 -6.42
C VAL A 218 2.39 11.67 -7.25
N GLY A 219 1.90 12.92 -7.33
CA GLY A 219 2.58 13.97 -8.09
C GLY A 219 3.99 14.25 -7.60
N GLN A 220 4.20 14.26 -6.28
CA GLN A 220 5.52 14.50 -5.67
C GLN A 220 6.51 13.35 -5.86
N VAL A 221 6.01 12.11 -5.97
CA VAL A 221 6.86 10.91 -6.06
C VAL A 221 7.22 10.56 -7.50
N LEU A 222 6.24 10.67 -8.42
CA LEU A 222 6.35 10.11 -9.77
C LEU A 222 6.31 11.17 -10.87
N GLN A 223 6.12 12.44 -10.54
CA GLN A 223 5.90 13.53 -11.49
C GLN A 223 4.76 13.20 -12.49
N SER A 224 3.77 12.45 -12.02
CA SER A 224 2.59 12.00 -12.78
C SER A 224 1.32 12.29 -11.98
N ASP A 225 0.21 12.53 -12.67
CA ASP A 225 -1.08 12.82 -12.02
C ASP A 225 -1.69 11.58 -11.37
N SER A 226 -1.33 10.38 -11.83
CA SER A 226 -1.90 9.14 -11.29
C SER A 226 -1.07 7.89 -11.61
N VAL A 227 -1.25 6.86 -10.77
CA VAL A 227 -0.79 5.49 -11.00
C VAL A 227 -1.99 4.58 -11.17
N LEU A 228 -2.08 3.90 -12.29
CA LEU A 228 -3.10 2.89 -12.54
C LEU A 228 -2.55 1.50 -12.20
N VAL A 229 -3.14 0.86 -11.22
CA VAL A 229 -2.81 -0.50 -10.77
C VAL A 229 -3.81 -1.48 -11.39
N THR A 230 -3.33 -2.40 -12.20
CA THR A 230 -4.12 -3.38 -12.96
C THR A 230 -3.76 -4.82 -12.51
N PRO A 231 -4.39 -5.87 -13.09
CA PRO A 231 -3.99 -7.25 -12.82
C PRO A 231 -2.52 -7.58 -13.12
N ARG A 232 -1.84 -6.73 -13.90
CA ARG A 232 -0.41 -6.83 -14.12
C ARG A 232 0.38 -6.66 -12.81
N ALA A 233 0.05 -5.63 -12.02
CA ALA A 233 0.71 -5.39 -10.74
C ALA A 233 0.53 -6.56 -9.76
N TYR A 234 -0.65 -7.18 -9.73
CA TYR A 234 -0.89 -8.39 -8.96
C TYR A 234 0.06 -9.53 -9.36
N ARG A 235 0.16 -9.79 -10.66
CA ARG A 235 1.03 -10.86 -11.20
C ARG A 235 2.50 -10.57 -10.91
N HIS A 236 2.97 -9.35 -11.24
CA HIS A 236 4.37 -8.96 -11.03
C HIS A 236 4.79 -9.07 -9.56
N ALA A 237 3.96 -8.54 -8.62
CA ALA A 237 4.22 -8.68 -7.19
C ALA A 237 4.20 -10.15 -6.74
N SER A 238 3.28 -10.97 -7.25
CA SER A 238 3.22 -12.41 -6.94
C SER A 238 4.44 -13.16 -7.45
N ASP A 239 4.82 -12.93 -8.70
CA ASP A 239 5.98 -13.56 -9.34
C ASP A 239 7.28 -13.21 -8.61
N PHE A 240 7.45 -11.94 -8.20
CA PHE A 240 8.59 -11.54 -7.38
C PHE A 240 8.63 -12.29 -6.05
N LEU A 241 7.51 -12.32 -5.32
CA LEU A 241 7.40 -13.00 -4.02
C LEU A 241 7.61 -14.52 -4.13
N GLU A 242 7.35 -15.11 -5.30
CA GLU A 242 7.54 -16.54 -5.55
C GLU A 242 8.94 -16.89 -6.06
N ARG A 243 9.60 -16.00 -6.79
CA ARG A 243 10.95 -16.24 -7.34
C ARG A 243 12.05 -16.06 -6.31
N ARG A 244 11.99 -14.98 -5.52
CA ARG A 244 13.03 -14.67 -4.52
C ARG A 244 12.73 -15.36 -3.19
N LEU A 245 13.08 -16.65 -3.10
CA LEU A 245 12.90 -17.44 -1.88
C LEU A 245 14.09 -17.38 -0.93
N GLU A 246 15.24 -16.90 -1.41
CA GLU A 246 16.48 -16.74 -0.65
C GLU A 246 16.94 -15.29 -0.72
N GLU A 247 17.04 -14.64 0.43
CA GLU A 247 17.47 -13.25 0.50
C GLU A 247 18.32 -13.02 1.76
N ALA A 248 19.31 -12.09 1.67
CA ALA A 248 20.06 -11.66 2.83
C ALA A 248 19.12 -10.94 3.81
N VAL A 249 19.11 -11.38 5.07
CA VAL A 249 18.22 -10.82 6.11
C VAL A 249 19.00 -10.47 7.37
N THR A 250 18.53 -9.43 8.06
CA THR A 250 18.95 -9.09 9.40
C THR A 250 17.70 -8.95 10.27
N LEU A 251 17.57 -9.79 11.29
CA LEU A 251 16.41 -9.82 12.18
C LEU A 251 16.81 -9.78 13.64
N GLY A 252 16.14 -8.91 14.41
CA GLY A 252 16.24 -8.89 15.86
C GLY A 252 15.18 -9.78 16.52
N GLY A 253 15.51 -10.48 17.58
CA GLY A 253 14.56 -11.30 18.32
C GLY A 253 15.16 -11.92 19.58
N ARG A 254 14.35 -12.67 20.35
CA ARG A 254 14.84 -13.40 21.53
C ARG A 254 15.28 -14.80 21.12
N LEU A 255 16.50 -15.17 21.47
CA LEU A 255 17.02 -16.52 21.30
C LEU A 255 16.43 -17.42 22.39
N VAL A 256 15.57 -18.37 22.03
CA VAL A 256 14.75 -19.11 23.02
C VAL A 256 15.06 -20.57 23.17
N ALA A 257 15.80 -21.19 22.26
CA ALA A 257 16.17 -22.59 22.33
C ALA A 257 17.38 -22.87 21.44
N ILE A 258 18.30 -23.71 21.89
CA ILE A 258 19.47 -24.15 21.13
C ILE A 258 19.51 -25.69 21.09
N ASP A 259 19.70 -26.24 19.90
CA ASP A 259 20.01 -27.62 19.66
C ASP A 259 21.54 -27.73 19.44
N VAL A 260 22.22 -28.43 20.30
CA VAL A 260 23.70 -28.55 20.29
C VAL A 260 24.16 -29.64 19.33
N GLU A 261 23.35 -30.68 19.16
CA GLU A 261 23.70 -31.81 18.27
C GLU A 261 23.60 -31.37 16.80
N LYS A 262 22.51 -30.65 16.49
CA LYS A 262 22.32 -29.99 15.19
C LYS A 262 22.47 -28.50 15.41
N PRO A 263 23.60 -27.85 14.98
CA PRO A 263 23.85 -26.46 15.27
C PRO A 263 22.71 -25.56 14.76
N ARG A 264 21.72 -25.37 15.61
CA ARG A 264 20.55 -24.55 15.34
C ARG A 264 20.01 -23.92 16.61
N PHE A 265 19.35 -22.78 16.46
CA PHE A 265 18.55 -22.20 17.52
C PHE A 265 17.22 -21.72 16.97
N HIS A 266 16.30 -21.36 17.86
CA HIS A 266 15.06 -20.72 17.52
C HIS A 266 15.09 -19.26 17.95
N LEU A 267 14.91 -18.38 16.98
CA LEU A 267 14.70 -16.96 17.20
C LEU A 267 13.19 -16.73 17.40
N ARG A 268 12.80 -16.27 18.58
CA ARG A 268 11.43 -15.80 18.81
C ARG A 268 11.34 -14.35 18.37
N TYR A 269 10.67 -14.16 17.26
CA TYR A 269 10.30 -12.85 16.78
C TYR A 269 8.78 -12.66 17.01
N LYS A 270 8.46 -11.95 18.10
CA LYS A 270 7.05 -11.77 18.57
C LYS A 270 6.36 -13.13 18.75
N ARG A 271 5.32 -13.43 17.96
CA ARG A 271 4.57 -14.69 17.99
C ARG A 271 5.15 -15.79 17.10
N SER A 272 6.09 -15.43 16.23
CA SER A 272 6.69 -16.37 15.28
C SER A 272 7.97 -16.97 15.86
N ARG A 273 8.21 -18.24 15.55
CA ARG A 273 9.48 -18.91 15.78
C ARG A 273 10.15 -19.14 14.44
N ILE A 274 11.35 -18.59 14.28
CA ILE A 274 12.17 -18.72 13.08
C ILE A 274 13.31 -19.69 13.42
N ARG A 275 13.49 -20.71 12.61
CA ARG A 275 14.61 -21.61 12.74
C ARG A 275 15.87 -20.93 12.20
N CYS A 276 16.94 -20.94 13.01
CA CYS A 276 18.24 -20.41 12.67
C CYS A 276 19.26 -21.53 12.69
N ASP A 277 19.76 -21.90 11.53
CA ASP A 277 20.86 -22.90 11.43
C ASP A 277 22.18 -22.13 11.33
N PHE A 278 23.20 -22.59 11.99
CA PHE A 278 24.50 -21.93 12.07
C PHE A 278 25.66 -22.89 12.02
N THR A 279 26.85 -22.41 11.76
CA THR A 279 28.07 -23.20 11.77
C THR A 279 28.61 -23.38 13.21
N ARG A 280 29.30 -24.48 13.50
CA ARG A 280 29.77 -24.83 14.85
C ARG A 280 30.60 -23.74 15.52
N ASN A 281 31.28 -22.89 14.76
CA ASN A 281 32.04 -21.74 15.28
C ASN A 281 31.20 -20.72 16.05
N LEU A 282 29.91 -20.63 15.78
CA LEU A 282 28.99 -19.75 16.51
C LEU A 282 28.33 -20.42 17.73
N LEU A 283 28.63 -21.69 18.03
CA LEU A 283 27.92 -22.45 19.06
C LEU A 283 28.09 -21.83 20.45
N ASP A 284 29.34 -21.53 20.84
CA ASP A 284 29.61 -20.98 22.17
C ASP A 284 29.04 -19.54 22.30
N THR A 285 29.13 -18.77 21.24
CA THR A 285 28.49 -17.46 21.18
C THR A 285 26.96 -17.58 21.34
N ALA A 286 26.33 -18.50 20.63
CA ALA A 286 24.90 -18.73 20.75
C ALA A 286 24.49 -19.20 22.14
N LYS A 287 25.27 -20.13 22.76
CA LYS A 287 25.01 -20.58 24.14
C LYS A 287 25.06 -19.46 25.17
N SER A 288 26.02 -18.54 25.04
CA SER A 288 26.15 -17.39 25.95
C SER A 288 25.01 -16.34 25.80
N MET A 289 24.23 -16.45 24.73
CA MET A 289 23.14 -15.51 24.39
C MET A 289 21.74 -16.13 24.57
N ILE A 290 21.64 -17.35 25.15
CA ILE A 290 20.32 -17.95 25.38
C ILE A 290 19.45 -17.02 26.23
N ASP A 291 18.17 -16.96 25.93
CA ASP A 291 17.18 -16.10 26.58
C ASP A 291 17.46 -14.59 26.49
N THR A 292 18.42 -14.15 25.69
CA THR A 292 18.69 -12.75 25.45
C THR A 292 18.12 -12.29 24.08
N PHE A 293 18.02 -10.97 23.91
CA PHE A 293 17.71 -10.40 22.61
C PHE A 293 18.97 -10.31 21.76
N VAL A 294 18.86 -10.82 20.54
CA VAL A 294 19.98 -10.91 19.60
C VAL A 294 19.56 -10.37 18.23
N GLU A 295 20.53 -9.90 17.49
CA GLU A 295 20.43 -9.67 16.06
C GLU A 295 21.09 -10.85 15.33
N VAL A 296 20.37 -11.37 14.35
CA VAL A 296 20.79 -12.47 13.50
C VAL A 296 20.87 -11.95 12.07
N ALA A 297 22.03 -12.05 11.44
CA ALA A 297 22.20 -11.77 10.02
C ALA A 297 22.60 -13.05 9.28
N GLY A 298 22.12 -13.20 8.05
CA GLY A 298 22.40 -14.37 7.23
C GLY A 298 21.46 -14.47 6.02
N THR A 299 21.39 -15.65 5.42
CA THR A 299 20.47 -15.93 4.30
C THR A 299 19.14 -16.44 4.84
N GLY A 300 18.08 -15.67 4.64
CA GLY A 300 16.71 -16.02 4.96
C GLY A 300 16.08 -16.85 3.85
N LEU A 301 15.49 -18.00 4.22
CA LEU A 301 14.73 -18.86 3.34
C LEU A 301 13.24 -18.59 3.56
N PHE A 302 12.56 -18.09 2.52
CA PHE A 302 11.16 -17.74 2.57
C PHE A 302 10.28 -18.84 1.99
N ARG A 303 9.07 -19.00 2.52
CA ARG A 303 8.03 -19.74 1.81
C ARG A 303 7.37 -18.79 0.79
N ARG A 304 6.75 -19.37 -0.24
CA ARG A 304 5.97 -18.59 -1.22
C ARG A 304 5.04 -17.61 -0.51
N ALA A 305 5.07 -16.38 -0.96
CA ALA A 305 4.26 -15.27 -0.43
C ALA A 305 4.40 -14.97 1.07
N ALA A 306 5.39 -15.54 1.77
CA ALA A 306 5.63 -15.23 3.18
C ALA A 306 6.40 -13.92 3.35
N GLU A 307 6.00 -13.13 4.34
CA GLU A 307 6.70 -11.89 4.73
C GLU A 307 7.94 -12.18 5.58
N LEU A 308 7.99 -13.34 6.25
CA LEU A 308 9.05 -13.77 7.15
C LEU A 308 9.76 -15.01 6.62
N PRO A 309 11.09 -15.09 6.80
CA PRO A 309 11.80 -16.34 6.56
C PRO A 309 11.31 -17.40 7.55
N HIS A 310 11.12 -18.62 7.08
CA HIS A 310 10.85 -19.76 7.97
C HIS A 310 12.14 -20.37 8.53
N ARG A 311 13.26 -20.07 7.88
CA ARG A 311 14.62 -20.52 8.26
C ARG A 311 15.63 -19.43 7.90
N ILE A 312 16.67 -19.29 8.70
CA ILE A 312 17.83 -18.42 8.43
C ILE A 312 19.10 -19.25 8.54
N GLU A 313 19.95 -19.15 7.52
CA GLU A 313 21.32 -19.65 7.58
C GLU A 313 22.20 -18.52 8.10
N VAL A 314 22.57 -18.64 9.37
CA VAL A 314 23.19 -17.55 10.15
C VAL A 314 24.66 -17.41 9.81
N THR A 315 25.05 -16.20 9.42
CA THR A 315 26.44 -15.83 9.22
C THR A 315 26.98 -14.96 10.36
N ARG A 316 26.13 -14.19 11.03
CA ARG A 316 26.49 -13.32 12.14
C ARG A 316 25.42 -13.33 13.22
N LEU A 317 25.87 -13.34 14.47
CA LEU A 317 25.04 -13.26 15.66
C LEU A 317 25.65 -12.25 16.64
N ARG A 318 24.87 -11.28 17.11
CA ARG A 318 25.29 -10.33 18.14
C ARG A 318 24.19 -10.10 19.16
N ARG A 319 24.56 -9.75 20.39
CA ARG A 319 23.60 -9.29 21.40
C ARG A 319 23.13 -7.88 21.06
N LEU A 320 21.85 -7.62 21.24
CA LEU A 320 21.28 -6.28 21.11
C LEU A 320 21.49 -5.48 22.39
N ALA A 321 21.79 -4.19 22.24
CA ALA A 321 21.84 -3.26 23.35
C ALA A 321 20.42 -2.94 23.88
N PRO A 322 20.27 -2.52 25.15
CA PRO A 322 18.95 -2.20 25.72
C PRO A 322 18.13 -1.22 24.88
N GLU A 323 18.77 -0.22 24.30
CA GLU A 323 18.14 0.79 23.47
C GLU A 323 17.62 0.21 22.14
N GLU A 324 18.33 -0.78 21.57
CA GLU A 324 17.92 -1.49 20.36
C GLU A 324 16.71 -2.41 20.64
N ILE A 325 16.64 -2.99 21.87
CA ILE A 325 15.55 -3.87 22.30
C ILE A 325 14.23 -3.09 22.40
N VAL A 326 14.26 -1.84 22.86
CA VAL A 326 13.06 -0.98 22.98
C VAL A 326 12.40 -0.80 21.60
N ARG A 327 13.21 -0.73 20.54
CA ARG A 327 12.71 -0.61 19.14
C ARG A 327 12.05 -1.89 18.61
N LEU A 328 12.33 -3.05 19.23
CA LEU A 328 11.79 -4.36 18.81
C LEU A 328 10.54 -4.79 19.58
N ARG A 329 10.26 -4.17 20.73
CA ARG A 329 9.06 -4.39 21.56
C ARG A 329 7.88 -3.57 21.09
#